data_918261c9fa63c9eb56e97d5aa9bb666f
#
_entry.id   918261c9fa63c9eb56e97d5aa9bb666f
#
_cell.length_a   1.000
_cell.length_b   1.000
_cell.length_c   1.000
_cell.angle_alpha   90.00
_cell.angle_beta   90.00
_cell.angle_gamma   90.00
#
_symmetry.space_group_name_H-M   'P 1'
#
loop_
_entity.id
_entity.type
_entity.pdbx_description
1 polymer ?
#
loop_
_entity_poly.entity_id
_entity_poly.type
_entity_poly.pdbx_seq_one_letter_code
_entity_poly.pdbx_strand_id
1 'polypeptide(L)'
;NPATGVQTSIVDFASVQEIDSAVAAATAALPAWRATNLSRRAEIMFNIRNLVQSNRNEIAAMLSAEHGKVMTDALGEIARGLENIEFACGIPHLLKGSYSEQAATGVDVYSIRQPLGVVAGITPFNFPAMVPMWMFASAIACGNTFILKPSEKDPSVALFLADLLKQAGVPDGVFNVINGDKVAVDRILEHPDIASVSFVGSTAIAKYVY
;
A
#
# COMPACT_ATOMS: atom_id res chain seq x y z
N ASN A 1 7.04 -10.71 21.01
CA ASN A 1 7.73 -11.87 20.44
C ASN A 1 6.98 -13.15 20.84
N PRO A 2 6.29 -13.85 19.89
CA PRO A 2 5.46 -15.00 20.20
C PRO A 2 6.26 -16.24 20.68
N ALA A 3 7.55 -16.34 20.35
CA ALA A 3 8.39 -17.45 20.78
C ALA A 3 8.76 -17.35 22.26
N THR A 4 8.86 -16.16 22.81
CA THR A 4 9.30 -15.91 24.20
C THR A 4 8.17 -15.40 25.10
N GLY A 5 7.06 -14.90 24.54
CA GLY A 5 6.01 -14.19 25.26
C GLY A 5 6.41 -12.82 25.79
N VAL A 6 7.64 -12.36 25.47
CA VAL A 6 8.14 -11.06 25.94
C VAL A 6 7.62 -9.94 25.03
N GLN A 7 6.99 -8.93 25.63
CA GLN A 7 6.61 -7.72 24.94
C GLN A 7 7.87 -6.87 24.66
N THR A 8 8.11 -6.55 23.38
CA THR A 8 9.29 -5.78 22.93
C THR A 8 8.96 -4.33 22.59
N SER A 9 7.70 -4.06 22.25
CA SER A 9 7.25 -2.73 21.84
C SER A 9 5.79 -2.49 22.23
N ILE A 10 5.39 -1.24 22.24
CA ILE A 10 4.00 -0.78 22.37
C ILE A 10 3.64 -0.06 21.08
N VAL A 11 2.42 -0.27 20.61
CA VAL A 11 1.87 0.41 19.45
C VAL A 11 0.77 1.36 19.90
N ASP A 12 0.99 2.64 19.69
CA ASP A 12 -0.03 3.65 19.92
C ASP A 12 -1.05 3.61 18.77
N PHE A 13 -2.33 3.64 19.12
CA PHE A 13 -3.41 3.64 18.14
C PHE A 13 -3.79 5.07 17.78
N ALA A 14 -3.92 5.30 16.48
CA ALA A 14 -4.30 6.61 15.97
C ALA A 14 -5.72 6.98 16.41
N SER A 15 -5.87 8.19 16.90
CA SER A 15 -7.16 8.83 17.12
C SER A 15 -7.86 9.12 15.78
N VAL A 16 -9.17 9.35 15.82
CA VAL A 16 -9.94 9.76 14.63
C VAL A 16 -9.35 11.01 13.99
N GLN A 17 -8.86 11.98 14.79
CA GLN A 17 -8.23 13.19 14.27
C GLN A 17 -6.92 12.93 13.53
N GLU A 18 -6.11 11.98 14.00
CA GLU A 18 -4.86 11.59 13.32
C GLU A 18 -5.15 10.84 12.01
N ILE A 19 -6.21 10.03 11.97
CA ILE A 19 -6.67 9.37 10.75
C ILE A 19 -7.12 10.42 9.74
N ASP A 20 -7.96 11.38 10.15
CA ASP A 20 -8.43 12.47 9.29
C ASP A 20 -7.25 13.32 8.78
N SER A 21 -6.24 13.56 9.64
CA SER A 21 -5.03 14.28 9.24
C SER A 21 -4.21 13.53 8.20
N ALA A 22 -4.11 12.20 8.32
CA ALA A 22 -3.42 11.37 7.32
C ALA A 22 -4.17 11.36 5.98
N VAL A 23 -5.51 11.29 6.01
CA VAL A 23 -6.34 11.37 4.79
C VAL A 23 -6.22 12.76 4.16
N ALA A 24 -6.22 13.84 4.97
CA ALA A 24 -6.01 15.20 4.47
C ALA A 24 -4.62 15.36 3.81
N ALA A 25 -3.56 14.79 4.40
CA ALA A 25 -2.22 14.78 3.80
C ALA A 25 -2.21 14.02 2.47
N ALA A 26 -2.88 12.86 2.39
CA ALA A 26 -3.02 12.08 1.18
C ALA A 26 -3.79 12.84 0.09
N THR A 27 -4.87 13.52 0.46
CA THR A 27 -5.67 14.37 -0.44
C THR A 27 -4.84 15.55 -0.97
N ALA A 28 -4.06 16.18 -0.13
CA ALA A 28 -3.19 17.30 -0.53
C ALA A 28 -2.06 16.87 -1.48
N ALA A 29 -1.51 15.66 -1.30
CA ALA A 29 -0.46 15.12 -2.16
C ALA A 29 -0.98 14.63 -3.53
N LEU A 30 -2.25 14.26 -3.62
CA LEU A 30 -2.85 13.61 -4.79
C LEU A 30 -2.71 14.40 -6.10
N PRO A 31 -2.97 15.72 -6.18
CA PRO A 31 -2.87 16.45 -7.44
C PRO A 31 -1.48 16.41 -8.06
N ALA A 32 -0.43 16.62 -7.27
CA ALA A 32 0.95 16.58 -7.72
C ALA A 32 1.38 15.17 -8.12
N TRP A 33 0.99 14.16 -7.31
CA TRP A 33 1.28 12.76 -7.61
C TRP A 33 0.58 12.27 -8.89
N ARG A 34 -0.69 12.59 -9.05
CA ARG A 34 -1.46 12.31 -10.26
C ARG A 34 -0.85 12.94 -11.50
N ALA A 35 -0.31 14.16 -11.39
CA ALA A 35 0.34 14.88 -12.48
C ALA A 35 1.76 14.37 -12.79
N THR A 36 2.36 13.58 -11.91
CA THR A 36 3.68 12.96 -12.14
C THR A 36 3.60 11.99 -13.32
N ASN A 37 4.47 12.16 -14.32
CA ASN A 37 4.45 11.33 -15.52
C ASN A 37 4.76 9.86 -15.23
N LEU A 38 4.33 8.99 -16.14
CA LEU A 38 4.44 7.53 -15.98
C LEU A 38 5.87 7.04 -15.83
N SER A 39 6.83 7.63 -16.56
CA SER A 39 8.24 7.25 -16.50
C SER A 39 8.84 7.54 -15.12
N ARG A 40 8.52 8.70 -14.55
CA ARG A 40 9.00 9.07 -13.20
C ARG A 40 8.39 8.18 -12.12
N ARG A 41 7.09 7.86 -12.22
CA ARG A 41 6.45 6.92 -11.29
C ARG A 41 7.06 5.53 -11.41
N ALA A 42 7.32 5.04 -12.64
CA ALA A 42 7.98 3.76 -12.85
C ALA A 42 9.41 3.74 -12.26
N GLU A 43 10.19 4.80 -12.44
CA GLU A 43 11.52 4.95 -11.82
C GLU A 43 11.44 4.79 -10.29
N ILE A 44 10.48 5.46 -9.64
CA ILE A 44 10.25 5.32 -8.19
C ILE A 44 9.88 3.88 -7.83
N MET A 45 9.04 3.20 -8.63
CA MET A 45 8.69 1.80 -8.39
C MET A 45 9.92 0.88 -8.50
N PHE A 46 10.83 1.11 -9.46
CA PHE A 46 12.10 0.39 -9.55
C PHE A 46 12.99 0.64 -8.32
N ASN A 47 13.03 1.88 -7.82
CA ASN A 47 13.78 2.20 -6.60
C ASN A 47 13.20 1.47 -5.39
N ILE A 48 11.86 1.44 -5.23
CA ILE A 48 11.18 0.66 -4.17
C ILE A 48 11.56 -0.80 -4.28
N ARG A 49 11.45 -1.39 -5.48
CA ARG A 49 11.84 -2.78 -5.75
C ARG A 49 13.27 -3.06 -5.29
N ASN A 50 14.22 -2.19 -5.65
CA ASN A 50 15.63 -2.38 -5.33
C ASN A 50 15.88 -2.23 -3.82
N LEU A 51 15.26 -1.26 -3.15
CA LEU A 51 15.39 -1.07 -1.71
C LEU A 51 14.80 -2.24 -0.93
N VAL A 52 13.60 -2.73 -1.27
CA VAL A 52 13.01 -3.90 -0.63
C VAL A 52 13.88 -5.14 -0.84
N GLN A 53 14.39 -5.37 -2.05
CA GLN A 53 15.30 -6.49 -2.35
C GLN A 53 16.61 -6.41 -1.55
N SER A 54 17.21 -5.23 -1.44
CA SER A 54 18.46 -5.03 -0.71
C SER A 54 18.29 -5.22 0.80
N ASN A 55 17.12 -4.86 1.34
CA ASN A 55 16.81 -4.97 2.77
C ASN A 55 16.03 -6.25 3.13
N ARG A 56 15.91 -7.22 2.21
CA ARG A 56 15.07 -8.41 2.41
C ARG A 56 15.40 -9.21 3.67
N ASN A 57 16.69 -9.31 4.03
CA ASN A 57 17.10 -10.05 5.21
C ASN A 57 16.72 -9.33 6.51
N GLU A 58 16.78 -8.01 6.53
CA GLU A 58 16.36 -7.18 7.65
C GLU A 58 14.84 -7.26 7.83
N ILE A 59 14.07 -7.11 6.74
CA ILE A 59 12.62 -7.29 6.76
C ILE A 59 12.24 -8.69 7.26
N ALA A 60 12.94 -9.74 6.79
CA ALA A 60 12.69 -11.11 7.22
C ALA A 60 13.00 -11.32 8.71
N ALA A 61 14.07 -10.70 9.23
CA ALA A 61 14.39 -10.75 10.65
C ALA A 61 13.33 -10.06 11.51
N MET A 62 12.80 -8.91 11.07
CA MET A 62 11.68 -8.21 11.72
C MET A 62 10.42 -9.08 11.73
N LEU A 63 10.06 -9.71 10.59
CA LEU A 63 8.96 -10.64 10.48
C LEU A 63 9.09 -11.82 11.44
N SER A 64 10.27 -12.43 11.48
CA SER A 64 10.53 -13.57 12.39
C SER A 64 10.43 -13.16 13.86
N ALA A 65 10.92 -11.98 14.22
CA ALA A 65 10.91 -11.49 15.60
C ALA A 65 9.50 -11.13 16.08
N GLU A 66 8.68 -10.52 15.23
CA GLU A 66 7.37 -9.98 15.61
C GLU A 66 6.23 -10.99 15.38
N HIS A 67 6.21 -11.65 14.21
CA HIS A 67 5.20 -12.66 13.87
C HIS A 67 5.53 -14.07 14.40
N GLY A 68 6.82 -14.42 14.48
CA GLY A 68 7.28 -15.76 14.90
C GLY A 68 7.43 -16.78 13.77
N LYS A 69 7.26 -16.41 12.51
CA LYS A 69 7.53 -17.32 11.38
C LYS A 69 9.03 -17.55 11.19
N VAL A 70 9.39 -18.69 10.64
CA VAL A 70 10.80 -19.02 10.36
C VAL A 70 11.35 -18.14 9.24
N MET A 71 12.68 -17.90 9.24
CA MET A 71 13.33 -17.01 8.27
C MET A 71 13.09 -17.39 6.81
N THR A 72 13.01 -18.69 6.50
CA THR A 72 12.73 -19.16 5.13
C THR A 72 11.35 -18.75 4.66
N ASP A 73 10.33 -18.82 5.52
CA ASP A 73 8.97 -18.40 5.20
C ASP A 73 8.88 -16.88 5.09
N ALA A 74 9.59 -16.15 5.97
CA ALA A 74 9.67 -14.69 5.91
C ALA A 74 10.30 -14.21 4.59
N LEU A 75 11.39 -14.83 4.16
CA LEU A 75 12.02 -14.54 2.86
C LEU A 75 11.11 -14.89 1.68
N GLY A 76 10.37 -16.02 1.77
CA GLY A 76 9.38 -16.41 0.77
C GLY A 76 8.22 -15.43 0.67
N GLU A 77 7.76 -14.90 1.81
CA GLU A 77 6.73 -13.85 1.85
C GLU A 77 7.19 -12.58 1.14
N ILE A 78 8.41 -12.11 1.43
CA ILE A 78 8.98 -10.92 0.81
C ILE A 78 9.13 -11.10 -0.69
N ALA A 79 9.60 -12.27 -1.15
CA ALA A 79 9.73 -12.57 -2.57
C ALA A 79 8.40 -12.42 -3.31
N ARG A 80 7.30 -12.93 -2.75
CA ARG A 80 5.95 -12.79 -3.32
C ARG A 80 5.43 -11.34 -3.32
N GLY A 81 5.79 -10.56 -2.31
CA GLY A 81 5.48 -9.12 -2.30
C GLY A 81 6.24 -8.38 -3.39
N LEU A 82 7.53 -8.72 -3.59
CA LEU A 82 8.38 -8.16 -4.64
C LEU A 82 7.84 -8.42 -6.04
N GLU A 83 7.28 -9.60 -6.34
CA GLU A 83 6.66 -9.92 -7.63
C GLU A 83 5.57 -8.89 -8.00
N ASN A 84 4.78 -8.43 -7.04
CA ASN A 84 3.78 -7.39 -7.27
C ASN A 84 4.38 -6.00 -7.50
N ILE A 85 5.45 -5.67 -6.79
CA ILE A 85 6.18 -4.42 -7.05
C ILE A 85 6.82 -4.45 -8.45
N GLU A 86 7.39 -5.58 -8.85
CA GLU A 86 7.94 -5.80 -10.20
C GLU A 86 6.87 -5.66 -11.28
N PHE A 87 5.68 -6.24 -11.06
CA PHE A 87 4.54 -6.03 -11.95
C PHE A 87 4.16 -4.54 -12.06
N ALA A 88 4.15 -3.81 -10.94
CA ALA A 88 3.84 -2.38 -10.91
C ALA A 88 4.91 -1.51 -11.60
N CYS A 89 6.17 -1.96 -11.73
CA CYS A 89 7.18 -1.28 -12.53
C CYS A 89 6.78 -1.19 -14.01
N GLY A 90 5.97 -2.13 -14.51
CA GLY A 90 5.42 -2.14 -15.87
C GLY A 90 4.22 -1.22 -16.11
N ILE A 91 3.85 -0.40 -15.15
CA ILE A 91 2.62 0.42 -15.18
C ILE A 91 2.48 1.31 -16.42
N PRO A 92 3.55 1.87 -17.05
CA PRO A 92 3.41 2.65 -18.27
C PRO A 92 2.76 1.86 -19.43
N HIS A 93 2.93 0.55 -19.46
CA HIS A 93 2.31 -0.33 -20.45
C HIS A 93 0.88 -0.73 -20.06
N LEU A 94 0.60 -0.89 -18.76
CA LEU A 94 -0.68 -1.32 -18.23
C LEU A 94 -1.74 -0.22 -18.24
N LEU A 95 -1.32 1.05 -18.12
CA LEU A 95 -2.22 2.22 -18.12
C LEU A 95 -2.59 2.74 -19.52
N LYS A 96 -2.13 2.07 -20.59
CA LYS A 96 -2.56 2.41 -21.95
C LYS A 96 -4.07 2.26 -22.07
N GLY A 97 -4.71 3.28 -22.68
CA GLY A 97 -6.11 3.21 -23.06
C GLY A 97 -6.31 2.50 -24.39
N SER A 98 -7.54 2.53 -24.87
CA SER A 98 -7.94 2.02 -26.18
C SER A 98 -8.31 3.17 -27.11
N TYR A 99 -8.14 2.98 -28.40
CA TYR A 99 -8.56 3.90 -29.46
C TYR A 99 -9.30 3.12 -30.54
N SER A 100 -10.39 3.68 -31.03
CA SER A 100 -11.15 3.18 -32.18
C SER A 100 -11.36 4.32 -33.17
N GLU A 101 -10.75 4.20 -34.34
CA GLU A 101 -10.98 5.11 -35.46
C GLU A 101 -12.33 4.80 -36.09
N GLN A 102 -13.08 5.86 -36.46
CA GLN A 102 -14.38 5.76 -37.14
C GLN A 102 -15.36 4.77 -36.44
N ALA A 103 -15.46 4.85 -35.14
CA ALA A 103 -16.45 4.09 -34.37
C ALA A 103 -17.90 4.41 -34.82
N ALA A 104 -18.11 5.62 -35.36
CA ALA A 104 -19.24 6.03 -36.18
C ALA A 104 -18.71 6.98 -37.25
N THR A 105 -19.53 7.32 -38.26
CA THR A 105 -19.12 8.22 -39.34
C THR A 105 -18.64 9.56 -38.78
N GLY A 106 -17.33 9.87 -38.94
CA GLY A 106 -16.72 11.10 -38.43
C GLY A 106 -16.49 11.16 -36.93
N VAL A 107 -16.57 10.00 -36.22
CA VAL A 107 -16.42 9.92 -34.75
C VAL A 107 -15.34 8.90 -34.37
N ASP A 108 -14.27 9.37 -33.73
CA ASP A 108 -13.26 8.54 -33.07
C ASP A 108 -13.57 8.44 -31.59
N VAL A 109 -13.26 7.27 -30.99
CA VAL A 109 -13.46 7.01 -29.55
C VAL A 109 -12.16 6.55 -28.94
N TYR A 110 -11.83 7.10 -27.78
CA TYR A 110 -10.69 6.64 -26.99
C TYR A 110 -11.05 6.56 -25.51
N SER A 111 -10.30 5.72 -24.79
CA SER A 111 -10.38 5.60 -23.32
C SER A 111 -9.06 6.00 -22.68
N ILE A 112 -9.14 6.64 -21.52
CA ILE A 112 -7.99 6.92 -20.66
C ILE A 112 -8.22 6.34 -19.27
N ARG A 113 -7.15 5.90 -18.62
CA ARG A 113 -7.19 5.42 -17.24
C ARG A 113 -6.76 6.54 -16.31
N GLN A 114 -7.53 6.76 -15.25
CA GLN A 114 -7.26 7.79 -14.25
C GLN A 114 -7.24 7.18 -12.85
N PRO A 115 -6.42 7.74 -11.90
CA PRO A 115 -6.46 7.31 -10.51
C PRO A 115 -7.83 7.63 -9.88
N LEU A 116 -8.23 6.79 -8.93
CA LEU A 116 -9.47 6.97 -8.17
C LEU A 116 -9.36 8.14 -7.19
N GLY A 117 -8.20 8.32 -6.57
CA GLY A 117 -8.01 9.32 -5.52
C GLY A 117 -7.21 8.80 -4.34
N VAL A 118 -7.64 9.12 -3.13
CA VAL A 118 -7.13 8.49 -1.91
C VAL A 118 -7.73 7.10 -1.80
N VAL A 119 -6.91 6.08 -1.65
CA VAL A 119 -7.36 4.69 -1.46
C VAL A 119 -6.72 4.09 -0.21
N ALA A 120 -7.36 3.11 0.40
CA ALA A 120 -6.88 2.51 1.62
C ALA A 120 -6.66 0.99 1.48
N GLY A 121 -5.78 0.45 2.32
CA GLY A 121 -5.56 -0.98 2.49
C GLY A 121 -5.60 -1.38 3.95
N ILE A 122 -6.41 -2.40 4.26
CA ILE A 122 -6.49 -3.00 5.60
C ILE A 122 -5.92 -4.40 5.50
N THR A 123 -4.84 -4.68 6.23
CA THR A 123 -4.06 -5.91 6.07
C THR A 123 -4.02 -6.76 7.34
N PRO A 124 -3.94 -8.09 7.20
CA PRO A 124 -3.92 -9.03 8.31
C PRO A 124 -2.52 -9.20 8.90
N PHE A 125 -2.44 -9.88 10.05
CA PHE A 125 -1.18 -10.17 10.73
C PHE A 125 -0.37 -11.32 10.10
N ASN A 126 -1.01 -12.24 9.37
CA ASN A 126 -0.33 -13.47 8.92
C ASN A 126 0.66 -13.26 7.76
N PHE A 127 0.55 -12.14 7.03
CA PHE A 127 1.46 -11.74 5.96
C PHE A 127 1.69 -10.21 5.99
N PRO A 128 2.40 -9.72 7.03
CA PRO A 128 2.50 -8.27 7.28
C PRO A 128 3.41 -7.51 6.31
N ALA A 129 4.18 -8.20 5.46
CA ALA A 129 4.95 -7.61 4.37
C ALA A 129 4.27 -7.80 3.01
N MET A 130 3.90 -9.04 2.68
CA MET A 130 3.40 -9.41 1.37
C MET A 130 2.09 -8.70 1.01
N VAL A 131 1.12 -8.72 1.91
CA VAL A 131 -0.21 -8.17 1.64
C VAL A 131 -0.19 -6.65 1.47
N PRO A 132 0.51 -5.85 2.30
CA PRO A 132 0.72 -4.45 2.01
C PRO A 132 1.34 -4.18 0.64
N MET A 133 2.39 -4.93 0.26
CA MET A 133 3.05 -4.78 -1.04
C MET A 133 2.11 -5.10 -2.22
N TRP A 134 1.18 -6.02 -2.06
CA TRP A 134 0.16 -6.31 -3.07
C TRP A 134 -0.79 -5.13 -3.31
N MET A 135 -1.12 -4.39 -2.24
CA MET A 135 -2.08 -3.31 -2.30
C MET A 135 -1.45 -1.99 -2.74
N PHE A 136 -0.41 -1.53 -2.04
CA PHE A 136 0.14 -0.21 -2.30
C PHE A 136 0.88 -0.12 -3.64
N ALA A 137 1.56 -1.19 -4.08
CA ALA A 137 2.40 -1.12 -5.28
C ALA A 137 1.60 -0.67 -6.51
N SER A 138 0.51 -1.37 -6.82
CA SER A 138 -0.36 -1.02 -7.94
C SER A 138 -1.10 0.30 -7.72
N ALA A 139 -1.56 0.59 -6.50
CA ALA A 139 -2.27 1.82 -6.18
C ALA A 139 -1.41 3.06 -6.44
N ILE A 140 -0.19 3.09 -5.90
CA ILE A 140 0.76 4.20 -6.04
C ILE A 140 1.22 4.34 -7.50
N ALA A 141 1.57 3.23 -8.15
CA ALA A 141 1.99 3.25 -9.54
C ALA A 141 0.90 3.81 -10.47
N CYS A 142 -0.37 3.54 -10.19
CA CYS A 142 -1.51 4.10 -10.92
C CYS A 142 -1.77 5.59 -10.65
N GLY A 143 -1.08 6.21 -9.67
CA GLY A 143 -1.21 7.63 -9.36
C GLY A 143 -2.20 7.93 -8.24
N ASN A 144 -2.64 6.92 -7.49
CA ASN A 144 -3.41 7.11 -6.26
C ASN A 144 -2.48 7.45 -5.09
N THR A 145 -3.01 8.09 -4.06
CA THR A 145 -2.39 8.14 -2.73
C THR A 145 -2.95 7.03 -1.86
N PHE A 146 -2.18 6.54 -0.90
CA PHE A 146 -2.49 5.31 -0.18
C PHE A 146 -2.41 5.46 1.33
N ILE A 147 -3.44 4.97 2.01
CA ILE A 147 -3.49 4.82 3.47
C ILE A 147 -3.38 3.33 3.80
N LEU A 148 -2.34 2.93 4.51
CA LEU A 148 -2.16 1.56 4.99
C LEU A 148 -2.55 1.48 6.47
N LYS A 149 -3.50 0.60 6.80
CA LYS A 149 -3.77 0.17 8.17
C LYS A 149 -3.26 -1.28 8.33
N PRO A 150 -2.03 -1.48 8.82
CA PRO A 150 -1.51 -2.82 9.12
C PRO A 150 -2.21 -3.42 10.33
N SER A 151 -1.96 -4.71 10.60
CA SER A 151 -2.37 -5.31 11.85
C SER A 151 -1.64 -4.65 13.03
N GLU A 152 -2.36 -4.41 14.11
CA GLU A 152 -1.81 -3.91 15.37
C GLU A 152 -0.88 -4.92 16.07
N LYS A 153 -0.90 -6.18 15.65
CA LYS A 153 -0.09 -7.25 16.25
C LYS A 153 1.36 -7.26 15.79
N ASP A 154 1.61 -6.78 14.55
CA ASP A 154 2.92 -6.85 13.91
C ASP A 154 3.12 -5.72 12.88
N PRO A 155 3.07 -4.44 13.32
CA PRO A 155 3.10 -3.29 12.43
C PRO A 155 4.50 -2.87 11.99
N SER A 156 5.57 -3.39 12.60
CA SER A 156 6.94 -2.87 12.41
C SER A 156 7.39 -2.91 10.96
N VAL A 157 7.07 -3.99 10.24
CA VAL A 157 7.42 -4.11 8.82
C VAL A 157 6.72 -3.06 7.96
N ALA A 158 5.46 -2.75 8.26
CA ALA A 158 4.72 -1.72 7.52
C ALA A 158 5.37 -0.33 7.67
N LEU A 159 5.84 0.00 8.88
CA LEU A 159 6.58 1.24 9.15
C LEU A 159 7.93 1.26 8.44
N PHE A 160 8.67 0.16 8.48
CA PHE A 160 9.93 0.04 7.75
C PHE A 160 9.76 0.16 6.23
N LEU A 161 8.71 -0.44 5.67
CA LEU A 161 8.36 -0.24 4.26
C LEU A 161 8.06 1.21 3.94
N ALA A 162 7.39 1.95 4.83
CA ALA A 162 7.14 3.39 4.64
C ALA A 162 8.46 4.18 4.52
N ASP A 163 9.44 3.87 5.36
CA ASP A 163 10.77 4.48 5.29
C ASP A 163 11.48 4.15 3.96
N LEU A 164 11.39 2.90 3.50
CA LEU A 164 11.95 2.51 2.20
C LEU A 164 11.26 3.24 1.03
N LEU A 165 9.94 3.41 1.08
CA LEU A 165 9.20 4.15 0.06
C LEU A 165 9.64 5.63 0.02
N LYS A 166 9.83 6.24 1.19
CA LYS A 166 10.36 7.61 1.29
C LYS A 166 11.76 7.71 0.69
N GLN A 167 12.66 6.77 1.02
CA GLN A 167 14.02 6.70 0.44
C GLN A 167 13.99 6.49 -1.08
N ALA A 168 13.01 5.75 -1.61
CA ALA A 168 12.83 5.53 -3.04
C ALA A 168 12.39 6.78 -3.81
N GLY A 169 11.95 7.82 -3.10
CA GLY A 169 11.49 9.08 -3.67
C GLY A 169 9.97 9.20 -3.79
N VAL A 170 9.21 8.40 -3.06
CA VAL A 170 7.76 8.60 -2.89
C VAL A 170 7.55 9.91 -2.11
N PRO A 171 6.79 10.88 -2.65
CA PRO A 171 6.54 12.14 -1.96
C PRO A 171 5.75 11.95 -0.65
N ASP A 172 5.99 12.85 0.32
CA ASP A 172 5.22 12.88 1.56
C ASP A 172 3.71 12.98 1.27
N GLY A 173 2.90 12.25 2.02
CA GLY A 173 1.46 12.16 1.83
C GLY A 173 0.98 11.15 0.77
N VAL A 174 1.85 10.68 -0.13
CA VAL A 174 1.47 9.66 -1.13
C VAL A 174 1.28 8.28 -0.50
N PHE A 175 2.08 7.96 0.51
CA PHE A 175 1.94 6.73 1.30
C PHE A 175 1.93 7.06 2.79
N ASN A 176 0.91 6.60 3.51
CA ASN A 176 0.70 6.88 4.93
C ASN A 176 0.39 5.58 5.66
N VAL A 177 0.95 5.39 6.86
CA VAL A 177 0.66 4.23 7.72
C VAL A 177 -0.10 4.71 8.94
N ILE A 178 -1.23 4.06 9.25
CA ILE A 178 -2.06 4.31 10.40
C ILE A 178 -2.13 3.04 11.25
N ASN A 179 -1.55 3.06 12.44
CA ASN A 179 -1.74 1.99 13.40
C ASN A 179 -3.08 2.17 14.12
N GLY A 180 -3.81 1.10 14.32
CA GLY A 180 -5.10 1.16 15.01
C GLY A 180 -5.86 -0.15 14.95
N ASP A 181 -6.94 -0.17 15.70
CA ASP A 181 -7.89 -1.28 15.82
C ASP A 181 -9.18 -1.03 15.01
N LYS A 182 -10.30 -1.50 15.55
CA LYS A 182 -11.63 -1.32 14.95
C LYS A 182 -11.98 0.15 14.72
N VAL A 183 -11.59 1.06 15.60
CA VAL A 183 -11.89 2.50 15.47
C VAL A 183 -11.26 3.06 14.21
N ALA A 184 -10.02 2.68 13.94
CA ALA A 184 -9.34 3.09 12.70
C ALA A 184 -9.97 2.47 11.45
N VAL A 185 -10.39 1.20 11.52
CA VAL A 185 -11.10 0.54 10.42
C VAL A 185 -12.41 1.27 10.11
N ASP A 186 -13.23 1.50 11.12
CA ASP A 186 -14.52 2.18 10.95
C ASP A 186 -14.34 3.57 10.31
N ARG A 187 -13.37 4.36 10.82
CA ARG A 187 -13.12 5.69 10.27
C ARG A 187 -12.65 5.65 8.82
N ILE A 188 -11.80 4.69 8.44
CA ILE A 188 -11.37 4.50 7.06
C ILE A 188 -12.57 4.16 6.16
N LEU A 189 -13.47 3.28 6.61
CA LEU A 189 -14.63 2.86 5.82
C LEU A 189 -15.66 3.98 5.62
N GLU A 190 -15.80 4.86 6.60
CA GLU A 190 -16.78 5.94 6.59
C GLU A 190 -16.24 7.27 6.05
N HIS A 191 -14.93 7.36 5.80
CA HIS A 191 -14.31 8.63 5.42
C HIS A 191 -14.70 9.03 3.98
N PRO A 192 -15.30 10.23 3.78
CA PRO A 192 -15.83 10.63 2.47
C PRO A 192 -14.77 10.80 1.37
N ASP A 193 -13.53 11.08 1.75
CA ASP A 193 -12.42 11.30 0.79
C ASP A 193 -11.69 10.00 0.42
N ILE A 194 -12.02 8.86 1.03
CA ILE A 194 -11.46 7.56 0.65
C ILE A 194 -12.33 6.94 -0.44
N ALA A 195 -11.78 6.89 -1.65
CA ALA A 195 -12.50 6.45 -2.83
C ALA A 195 -12.62 4.91 -2.97
N SER A 196 -11.73 4.15 -2.32
CA SER A 196 -11.74 2.68 -2.38
C SER A 196 -10.94 2.09 -1.24
N VAL A 197 -11.35 0.89 -0.80
CA VAL A 197 -10.67 0.11 0.23
C VAL A 197 -10.32 -1.27 -0.32
N SER A 198 -9.06 -1.68 -0.14
CA SER A 198 -8.59 -3.05 -0.34
C SER A 198 -8.51 -3.74 1.02
N PHE A 199 -9.00 -4.97 1.09
CA PHE A 199 -9.05 -5.73 2.34
C PHE A 199 -8.56 -7.17 2.15
N VAL A 200 -7.75 -7.64 3.08
CA VAL A 200 -7.45 -9.07 3.28
C VAL A 200 -7.63 -9.39 4.75
N GLY A 201 -8.40 -10.43 5.04
CA GLY A 201 -8.68 -10.87 6.40
C GLY A 201 -9.66 -12.04 6.45
N SER A 202 -10.27 -12.26 7.61
CA SER A 202 -11.26 -13.33 7.79
C SER A 202 -12.59 -13.00 7.10
N THR A 203 -13.36 -14.04 6.74
CA THR A 203 -14.68 -13.88 6.12
C THR A 203 -15.63 -13.04 6.98
N ALA A 204 -15.58 -13.17 8.31
CA ALA A 204 -16.42 -12.40 9.22
C ALA A 204 -16.13 -10.89 9.13
N ILE A 205 -14.83 -10.52 9.08
CA ILE A 205 -14.43 -9.12 8.94
C ILE A 205 -14.69 -8.62 7.51
N ALA A 206 -14.50 -9.46 6.49
CA ALA A 206 -14.85 -9.09 5.11
C ALA A 206 -16.32 -8.70 4.96
N LYS A 207 -17.23 -9.43 5.62
CA LYS A 207 -18.66 -9.09 5.66
C LYS A 207 -18.95 -7.79 6.40
N TYR A 208 -18.12 -7.44 7.36
CA TYR A 208 -18.24 -6.16 8.08
C TYR A 208 -17.77 -4.98 7.23
N VAL A 209 -16.70 -5.18 6.47
CA VAL A 209 -16.13 -4.15 5.57
C VAL A 209 -17.04 -3.87 4.38
N TYR A 210 -17.75 -4.88 3.87
CA TYR A 210 -18.70 -4.77 2.75
C TYR A 210 -20.01 -4.11 3.17
#